data_40e18a938e46317016b9f669c9bebd8a
#
_entry.id   40e18a938e46317016b9f669c9bebd8a
#
_cell.length_a   1.000
_cell.length_b   1.000
_cell.length_c   1.000
_cell.angle_alpha   90.00
_cell.angle_beta   90.00
_cell.angle_gamma   90.00
#
_symmetry.space_group_name_H-M   'P 1'
#
loop_
_entity.id
_entity.type
_entity.pdbx_description
1 polymer ?
#
loop_
_entity_poly.entity_id
_entity_poly.type
_entity_poly.pdbx_seq_one_letter_code
_entity_poly.pdbx_strand_id
1 'polypeptide(L)'
;VSDSLPLRDHYLALINDIIETTLKGKISSVEQVYQMLLKGITSGTGEVFELVLSDRLNAIQSQVDSETDELKTAKATRSLRAAKTIQTQWQRWQEQNKATEAISLSMREITTATADERLTALWRATDPNQKYPLNLSQLQQLAKSLQQFSTANEDFQQIADGINNGIISWQRIQANLLNWMYEQKNSLGFGGVPGENSPWTSWAKIVNSEIPQAFFHTLAVEQSALEFAQKQQQISLSNWVELTIVLQLLQRGLINWFDSYGALRYQQAYDIKAGPKLSISTFLTFAVIWSQLASGFQNQAIIYSNSATQIMLQILRTFAQRPYFPLYGGIFASFSGSYLRDALDYLDAPLSSAAGTQEKARILTLLGYSQRGLGKYDRSLDFHQQALEIARKAEDKTCEIANLNHLSRTYVQQQNYSKAINYSQ
;
A
#
# COMPACT_ATOMS: atom_id res chain seq x y z
N VAL A 1 -0.72 -40.38 -10.84
CA VAL A 1 -0.58 -40.03 -12.26
C VAL A 1 -1.77 -40.54 -13.09
N SER A 2 -2.62 -41.45 -12.55
CA SER A 2 -3.77 -42.02 -13.27
C SER A 2 -5.10 -41.27 -13.18
N ASP A 3 -5.26 -40.30 -12.28
CA ASP A 3 -6.52 -39.59 -12.04
C ASP A 3 -6.66 -38.27 -12.82
N SER A 4 -5.64 -37.83 -13.54
CA SER A 4 -5.66 -36.55 -14.26
C SER A 4 -6.31 -36.61 -15.66
N LEU A 5 -6.35 -37.78 -16.28
CA LEU A 5 -6.94 -37.96 -17.62
C LEU A 5 -8.47 -37.73 -17.64
N PRO A 6 -9.27 -38.34 -16.75
CA PRO A 6 -10.71 -38.08 -16.72
C PRO A 6 -11.07 -36.64 -16.36
N LEU A 7 -10.25 -35.96 -15.53
CA LEU A 7 -10.49 -34.58 -15.13
C LEU A 7 -10.19 -33.60 -16.27
N ARG A 8 -9.14 -33.84 -17.05
CA ARG A 8 -8.80 -33.05 -18.24
C ARG A 8 -9.91 -33.11 -19.28
N ASP A 9 -10.42 -34.30 -19.56
CA ASP A 9 -11.50 -34.51 -20.51
C ASP A 9 -12.81 -33.87 -20.05
N HIS A 10 -13.11 -33.93 -18.73
CA HIS A 10 -14.24 -33.22 -18.15
C HIS A 10 -14.16 -31.72 -18.38
N TYR A 11 -13.00 -31.09 -18.14
CA TYR A 11 -12.84 -29.66 -18.32
C TYR A 11 -12.83 -29.24 -19.79
N LEU A 12 -12.27 -30.07 -20.67
CA LEU A 12 -12.36 -29.83 -22.10
C LEU A 12 -13.82 -29.88 -22.61
N ALA A 13 -14.60 -30.84 -22.10
CA ALA A 13 -16.03 -30.94 -22.39
C ALA A 13 -16.80 -29.71 -21.86
N LEU A 14 -16.54 -29.29 -20.65
CA LEU A 14 -17.12 -28.07 -20.04
C LEU A 14 -16.84 -26.81 -20.88
N ILE A 15 -15.58 -26.60 -21.26
CA ILE A 15 -15.16 -25.45 -22.08
C ILE A 15 -15.85 -25.47 -23.43
N ASN A 16 -15.88 -26.63 -24.09
CA ASN A 16 -16.53 -26.79 -25.38
C ASN A 16 -18.06 -26.58 -25.32
N ASP A 17 -18.72 -27.08 -24.26
CA ASP A 17 -20.16 -26.86 -24.02
C ASP A 17 -20.48 -25.37 -23.85
N ILE A 18 -19.69 -24.63 -23.09
CA ILE A 18 -19.87 -23.18 -22.93
C ILE A 18 -19.69 -22.47 -24.27
N ILE A 19 -18.65 -22.83 -25.05
CA ILE A 19 -18.41 -22.24 -26.35
C ILE A 19 -19.60 -22.52 -27.31
N GLU A 20 -20.03 -23.78 -27.41
CA GLU A 20 -21.13 -24.15 -28.27
C GLU A 20 -22.47 -23.50 -27.90
N THR A 21 -22.75 -23.46 -26.57
CA THR A 21 -23.94 -22.83 -26.03
C THR A 21 -23.95 -21.32 -26.30
N THR A 22 -22.79 -20.68 -26.25
CA THR A 22 -22.59 -19.27 -26.63
C THR A 22 -22.84 -19.09 -28.17
N LEU A 23 -22.27 -19.95 -28.99
CA LEU A 23 -22.45 -19.88 -30.44
C LEU A 23 -23.91 -20.10 -30.89
N LYS A 24 -24.64 -20.92 -30.18
CA LYS A 24 -26.10 -21.16 -30.38
C LYS A 24 -26.98 -20.02 -29.85
N GLY A 25 -26.39 -18.96 -29.25
CA GLY A 25 -27.13 -17.83 -28.69
C GLY A 25 -27.95 -18.14 -27.46
N LYS A 26 -27.65 -19.25 -26.76
CA LYS A 26 -28.37 -19.69 -25.55
C LYS A 26 -27.80 -19.04 -24.26
N ILE A 27 -26.59 -18.51 -24.31
CA ILE A 27 -25.98 -17.72 -23.23
C ILE A 27 -26.28 -16.25 -23.54
N SER A 28 -27.09 -15.63 -22.68
CA SER A 28 -27.52 -14.23 -22.82
C SER A 28 -26.69 -13.25 -21.99
N SER A 29 -25.89 -13.74 -21.03
CA SER A 29 -25.07 -12.88 -20.18
C SER A 29 -23.76 -13.55 -19.79
N VAL A 30 -22.77 -12.73 -19.52
CA VAL A 30 -21.45 -13.13 -19.02
C VAL A 30 -21.57 -13.83 -17.65
N GLU A 31 -22.57 -13.46 -16.87
CA GLU A 31 -22.86 -14.06 -15.56
C GLU A 31 -23.27 -15.55 -15.67
N GLN A 32 -23.95 -15.94 -16.75
CA GLN A 32 -24.27 -17.35 -17.00
C GLN A 32 -23.01 -18.19 -17.20
N VAL A 33 -22.00 -17.66 -17.93
CA VAL A 33 -20.70 -18.32 -18.06
C VAL A 33 -20.05 -18.51 -16.69
N TYR A 34 -20.05 -17.47 -15.87
CA TYR A 34 -19.51 -17.53 -14.51
C TYR A 34 -20.19 -18.61 -13.66
N GLN A 35 -21.53 -18.70 -13.71
CA GLN A 35 -22.29 -19.72 -12.98
C GLN A 35 -22.02 -21.14 -13.50
N MET A 36 -21.79 -21.31 -14.79
CA MET A 36 -21.40 -22.61 -15.36
C MET A 36 -20.01 -23.04 -14.86
N LEU A 37 -19.06 -22.12 -14.76
CA LEU A 37 -17.73 -22.39 -14.20
C LEU A 37 -17.82 -22.76 -12.72
N LEU A 38 -18.61 -22.02 -11.92
CA LEU A 38 -18.82 -22.32 -10.49
C LEU A 38 -19.33 -23.75 -10.26
N LYS A 39 -20.23 -24.23 -11.12
CA LYS A 39 -20.81 -25.57 -11.01
C LYS A 39 -19.94 -26.68 -11.58
N GLY A 40 -19.14 -26.36 -12.60
CA GLY A 40 -18.37 -27.35 -13.34
C GLY A 40 -16.96 -27.57 -12.85
N ILE A 41 -16.38 -26.65 -12.06
CA ILE A 41 -15.01 -26.77 -11.59
C ILE A 41 -14.98 -27.29 -10.16
N THR A 42 -14.26 -28.39 -9.96
CA THR A 42 -14.08 -29.02 -8.65
C THR A 42 -13.06 -28.22 -7.81
N SER A 43 -13.36 -28.05 -6.52
CA SER A 43 -12.43 -27.37 -5.60
C SER A 43 -11.05 -28.05 -5.58
N GLY A 44 -9.99 -27.23 -5.65
CA GLY A 44 -8.58 -27.73 -5.62
C GLY A 44 -8.02 -28.20 -6.95
N THR A 45 -8.76 -28.07 -8.05
CA THR A 45 -8.33 -28.53 -9.39
C THR A 45 -8.24 -27.42 -10.44
N GLY A 46 -8.23 -26.17 -9.99
CA GLY A 46 -8.23 -24.98 -10.86
C GLY A 46 -7.03 -24.90 -11.80
N GLU A 47 -5.86 -25.39 -11.40
CA GLU A 47 -4.66 -25.43 -12.25
C GLU A 47 -4.84 -26.32 -13.48
N VAL A 48 -5.53 -27.46 -13.31
CA VAL A 48 -5.84 -28.37 -14.43
C VAL A 48 -6.81 -27.69 -15.40
N PHE A 49 -7.83 -27.01 -14.87
CA PHE A 49 -8.76 -26.25 -15.71
C PHE A 49 -8.05 -25.13 -16.49
N GLU A 50 -7.15 -24.39 -15.85
CA GLU A 50 -6.39 -23.31 -16.47
C GLU A 50 -5.51 -23.80 -17.61
N LEU A 51 -4.83 -24.94 -17.41
CA LEU A 51 -4.01 -25.58 -18.44
C LEU A 51 -4.87 -25.99 -19.65
N VAL A 52 -6.01 -26.65 -19.41
CA VAL A 52 -6.93 -27.09 -20.48
C VAL A 52 -7.51 -25.90 -21.23
N LEU A 53 -7.87 -24.83 -20.53
CA LEU A 53 -8.37 -23.60 -21.14
C LEU A 53 -7.31 -22.92 -22.00
N SER A 54 -6.07 -22.86 -21.55
CA SER A 54 -4.93 -22.32 -22.31
C SER A 54 -4.67 -23.14 -23.58
N ASP A 55 -4.62 -24.46 -23.47
CA ASP A 55 -4.45 -25.37 -24.61
C ASP A 55 -5.58 -25.15 -25.66
N ARG A 56 -6.82 -24.99 -25.17
CA ARG A 56 -7.98 -24.80 -26.03
C ARG A 56 -7.98 -23.42 -26.71
N LEU A 57 -7.60 -22.36 -26.00
CA LEU A 57 -7.44 -21.01 -26.55
C LEU A 57 -6.39 -21.00 -27.67
N ASN A 58 -5.24 -21.63 -27.45
CA ASN A 58 -4.17 -21.73 -28.44
C ASN A 58 -4.61 -22.50 -29.67
N ALA A 59 -5.33 -23.61 -29.50
CA ALA A 59 -5.86 -24.39 -30.62
C ALA A 59 -6.87 -23.58 -31.45
N ILE A 60 -7.78 -22.83 -30.83
CA ILE A 60 -8.76 -21.98 -31.54
C ILE A 60 -8.05 -20.81 -32.23
N GLN A 61 -7.05 -20.18 -31.58
CA GLN A 61 -6.27 -19.10 -32.16
C GLN A 61 -5.54 -19.61 -33.44
N SER A 62 -4.85 -20.73 -33.34
CA SER A 62 -4.18 -21.35 -34.52
C SER A 62 -5.16 -21.66 -35.67
N GLN A 63 -6.37 -22.04 -35.32
CA GLN A 63 -7.42 -22.28 -36.33
C GLN A 63 -7.87 -20.96 -36.98
N VAL A 64 -8.00 -19.87 -36.26
CA VAL A 64 -8.30 -18.53 -36.79
C VAL A 64 -7.21 -18.07 -37.76
N ASP A 65 -5.94 -18.30 -37.39
CA ASP A 65 -4.78 -17.81 -38.12
C ASP A 65 -4.48 -18.62 -39.39
N SER A 66 -4.88 -19.89 -39.44
CA SER A 66 -4.61 -20.80 -40.59
C SER A 66 -5.78 -21.03 -41.56
N GLU A 67 -7.01 -20.67 -41.16
CA GLU A 67 -8.20 -20.94 -41.97
C GLU A 67 -8.38 -19.89 -43.07
N THR A 68 -8.62 -20.36 -44.30
CA THR A 68 -8.80 -19.53 -45.49
C THR A 68 -10.26 -19.37 -45.90
N ASP A 69 -11.15 -20.20 -45.40
CA ASP A 69 -12.59 -20.16 -45.67
C ASP A 69 -13.25 -19.11 -44.76
N GLU A 70 -13.91 -18.10 -45.35
CA GLU A 70 -14.52 -16.98 -44.60
C GLU A 70 -15.57 -17.43 -43.59
N LEU A 71 -16.39 -18.45 -43.88
CA LEU A 71 -17.42 -18.95 -42.96
C LEU A 71 -16.79 -19.68 -41.77
N LYS A 72 -15.76 -20.47 -42.03
CA LYS A 72 -15.03 -21.18 -40.95
C LYS A 72 -14.22 -20.21 -40.11
N THR A 73 -13.57 -19.21 -40.70
CA THR A 73 -12.86 -18.14 -40.02
C THR A 73 -13.82 -17.34 -39.12
N ALA A 74 -15.01 -16.98 -39.60
CA ALA A 74 -16.03 -16.30 -38.80
C ALA A 74 -16.50 -17.15 -37.63
N LYS A 75 -16.67 -18.47 -37.81
CA LYS A 75 -17.03 -19.40 -36.73
C LYS A 75 -15.89 -19.52 -35.71
N ALA A 76 -14.65 -19.70 -36.15
CA ALA A 76 -13.46 -19.77 -35.29
C ALA A 76 -13.27 -18.48 -34.47
N THR A 77 -13.45 -17.30 -35.09
CA THR A 77 -13.39 -15.99 -34.41
C THR A 77 -14.45 -15.86 -33.34
N ARG A 78 -15.69 -16.31 -33.57
CA ARG A 78 -16.74 -16.33 -32.54
C ARG A 78 -16.40 -17.29 -31.42
N SER A 79 -15.85 -18.47 -31.73
CA SER A 79 -15.38 -19.43 -30.72
C SER A 79 -14.24 -18.84 -29.85
N LEU A 80 -13.33 -18.10 -30.47
CA LEU A 80 -12.24 -17.41 -29.76
C LEU A 80 -12.78 -16.36 -28.76
N ARG A 81 -13.77 -15.57 -29.20
CA ARG A 81 -14.44 -14.60 -28.32
C ARG A 81 -15.11 -15.29 -27.12
N ALA A 82 -15.81 -16.38 -27.34
CA ALA A 82 -16.42 -17.17 -26.30
C ALA A 82 -15.37 -17.74 -25.33
N ALA A 83 -14.27 -18.30 -25.82
CA ALA A 83 -13.18 -18.81 -25.01
C ALA A 83 -12.48 -17.70 -24.19
N LYS A 84 -12.28 -16.50 -24.77
CA LYS A 84 -11.78 -15.32 -24.04
C LYS A 84 -12.75 -14.87 -22.93
N THR A 85 -14.07 -14.98 -23.16
CA THR A 85 -15.06 -14.73 -22.11
C THR A 85 -14.92 -15.72 -20.96
N ILE A 86 -14.72 -17.02 -21.25
CA ILE A 86 -14.43 -18.04 -20.22
C ILE A 86 -13.18 -17.65 -19.43
N GLN A 87 -12.09 -17.26 -20.10
CA GLN A 87 -10.85 -16.83 -19.46
C GLN A 87 -11.06 -15.64 -18.50
N THR A 88 -11.80 -14.62 -18.96
CA THR A 88 -12.12 -13.45 -18.13
C THR A 88 -12.95 -13.84 -16.89
N GLN A 89 -13.94 -14.72 -17.04
CA GLN A 89 -14.75 -15.17 -15.92
C GLN A 89 -13.98 -16.11 -14.98
N TRP A 90 -13.05 -16.89 -15.49
CA TRP A 90 -12.13 -17.68 -14.68
C TRP A 90 -11.20 -16.80 -13.85
N GLN A 91 -10.62 -15.75 -14.42
CA GLN A 91 -9.84 -14.76 -13.68
C GLN A 91 -10.65 -14.08 -12.56
N ARG A 92 -11.88 -13.67 -12.86
CA ARG A 92 -12.82 -13.12 -11.86
C ARG A 92 -13.07 -14.11 -10.71
N TRP A 93 -13.27 -15.40 -11.03
CA TRP A 93 -13.46 -16.44 -10.02
C TRP A 93 -12.21 -16.63 -9.14
N GLN A 94 -11.02 -16.64 -9.76
CA GLN A 94 -9.76 -16.72 -9.02
C GLN A 94 -9.58 -15.52 -8.08
N GLU A 95 -9.86 -14.31 -8.55
CA GLU A 95 -9.78 -13.09 -7.75
C GLU A 95 -10.75 -13.11 -6.56
N GLN A 96 -11.98 -13.56 -6.77
CA GLN A 96 -12.97 -13.69 -5.70
C GLN A 96 -12.60 -14.78 -4.66
N ASN A 97 -12.05 -15.90 -5.11
CA ASN A 97 -11.57 -16.94 -4.20
C ASN A 97 -10.36 -16.49 -3.39
N LYS A 98 -9.38 -15.83 -4.03
CA LYS A 98 -8.25 -15.20 -3.33
C LYS A 98 -8.72 -14.16 -2.31
N ALA A 99 -9.73 -13.38 -2.66
CA ALA A 99 -10.33 -12.40 -1.75
C ALA A 99 -10.97 -13.07 -0.52
N THR A 100 -11.74 -14.12 -0.75
CA THR A 100 -12.39 -14.88 0.33
C THR A 100 -11.36 -15.58 1.23
N GLU A 101 -10.32 -16.15 0.64
CA GLU A 101 -9.21 -16.78 1.35
C GLU A 101 -8.44 -15.75 2.19
N ALA A 102 -8.13 -14.58 1.64
CA ALA A 102 -7.45 -13.50 2.35
C ALA A 102 -8.26 -13.01 3.57
N ILE A 103 -9.59 -12.84 3.42
CA ILE A 103 -10.48 -12.47 4.54
C ILE A 103 -10.49 -13.58 5.60
N SER A 104 -10.62 -14.84 5.19
CA SER A 104 -10.67 -15.99 6.10
C SER A 104 -9.35 -16.14 6.88
N LEU A 105 -8.22 -15.96 6.22
CA LEU A 105 -6.90 -15.96 6.85
C LEU A 105 -6.76 -14.83 7.86
N SER A 106 -7.10 -13.60 7.46
CA SER A 106 -7.05 -12.43 8.34
C SER A 106 -7.97 -12.58 9.54
N MET A 107 -9.17 -13.10 9.32
CA MET A 107 -10.13 -13.40 10.38
C MET A 107 -9.54 -14.40 11.39
N ARG A 108 -8.97 -15.49 10.90
CA ARG A 108 -8.31 -16.50 11.74
C ARG A 108 -7.14 -15.90 12.53
N GLU A 109 -6.26 -15.14 11.88
CA GLU A 109 -5.13 -14.50 12.55
C GLU A 109 -5.57 -13.57 13.68
N ILE A 110 -6.59 -12.72 13.44
CA ILE A 110 -7.12 -11.79 14.45
C ILE A 110 -7.80 -12.52 15.60
N THR A 111 -8.60 -13.55 15.31
CA THR A 111 -9.37 -14.26 16.35
C THR A 111 -8.52 -15.20 17.21
N THR A 112 -7.42 -15.73 16.67
CA THR A 112 -6.48 -16.58 17.41
C THR A 112 -5.38 -15.81 18.13
N ALA A 113 -5.18 -14.53 17.77
CA ALA A 113 -4.18 -13.68 18.39
C ALA A 113 -4.54 -13.34 19.84
N THR A 114 -3.51 -13.16 20.67
CA THR A 114 -3.65 -12.57 22.01
C THR A 114 -4.15 -11.13 21.92
N ALA A 115 -4.70 -10.57 23.00
CA ALA A 115 -5.20 -9.19 23.01
C ALA A 115 -4.15 -8.19 22.49
N ASP A 116 -2.88 -8.37 22.90
CA ASP A 116 -1.77 -7.49 22.53
C ASP A 116 -1.36 -7.61 21.07
N GLU A 117 -1.66 -8.75 20.42
CA GLU A 117 -1.26 -9.04 19.04
C GLU A 117 -2.38 -8.83 18.02
N ARG A 118 -3.63 -8.63 18.44
CA ARG A 118 -4.78 -8.45 17.54
C ARG A 118 -4.61 -7.30 16.56
N LEU A 119 -4.13 -6.16 17.05
CA LEU A 119 -3.84 -5.02 16.19
C LEU A 119 -2.72 -5.32 15.20
N THR A 120 -1.69 -6.04 15.64
CA THR A 120 -0.60 -6.47 14.75
C THR A 120 -1.12 -7.34 13.61
N ALA A 121 -2.02 -8.28 13.91
CA ALA A 121 -2.67 -9.12 12.90
C ALA A 121 -3.55 -8.29 11.94
N LEU A 122 -4.34 -7.35 12.48
CA LEU A 122 -5.18 -6.45 11.67
C LEU A 122 -4.33 -5.60 10.70
N TRP A 123 -3.24 -5.00 11.19
CA TRP A 123 -2.39 -4.16 10.33
C TRP A 123 -1.55 -4.97 9.35
N ARG A 124 -1.29 -6.25 9.62
CA ARG A 124 -0.73 -7.16 8.63
C ARG A 124 -1.70 -7.40 7.48
N ALA A 125 -2.97 -7.62 7.79
CA ALA A 125 -4.01 -7.82 6.78
C ALA A 125 -4.20 -6.61 5.84
N THR A 126 -3.95 -5.39 6.33
CA THR A 126 -4.05 -4.15 5.54
C THR A 126 -2.72 -3.70 4.93
N ASP A 127 -1.60 -4.37 5.20
CA ASP A 127 -0.28 -3.97 4.74
C ASP A 127 -0.14 -4.09 3.20
N PRO A 128 0.09 -2.99 2.47
CA PRO A 128 0.25 -3.01 1.01
C PRO A 128 1.46 -3.82 0.53
N ASN A 129 2.39 -4.17 1.41
CA ASN A 129 3.57 -4.99 1.09
C ASN A 129 3.28 -6.49 1.18
N GLN A 130 2.09 -6.90 1.61
CA GLN A 130 1.66 -8.30 1.59
C GLN A 130 1.26 -8.74 0.18
N LYS A 131 1.30 -10.04 -0.05
CA LYS A 131 0.91 -10.62 -1.34
C LYS A 131 -0.57 -10.35 -1.70
N TYR A 132 -1.44 -10.32 -0.68
CA TYR A 132 -2.88 -10.13 -0.83
C TYR A 132 -3.40 -9.17 0.25
N PRO A 133 -3.10 -7.87 0.16
CA PRO A 133 -3.60 -6.88 1.11
C PRO A 133 -5.10 -6.70 0.95
N LEU A 134 -5.83 -6.59 2.06
CA LEU A 134 -7.26 -6.35 2.01
C LEU A 134 -7.58 -4.97 1.42
N ASN A 135 -8.45 -4.95 0.44
CA ASN A 135 -9.02 -3.72 -0.09
C ASN A 135 -10.21 -3.23 0.77
N LEU A 136 -10.79 -2.08 0.40
CA LEU A 136 -11.87 -1.45 1.18
C LEU A 136 -13.10 -2.37 1.36
N SER A 137 -13.54 -3.05 0.29
CA SER A 137 -14.71 -3.94 0.36
C SER A 137 -14.42 -5.20 1.19
N GLN A 138 -13.22 -5.74 1.11
CA GLN A 138 -12.78 -6.88 1.91
C GLN A 138 -12.63 -6.51 3.39
N LEU A 139 -12.17 -5.29 3.68
CA LEU A 139 -12.09 -4.77 5.04
C LEU A 139 -13.48 -4.61 5.66
N GLN A 140 -14.49 -4.17 4.89
CA GLN A 140 -15.89 -4.15 5.32
C GLN A 140 -16.43 -5.56 5.61
N GLN A 141 -16.08 -6.55 4.78
CA GLN A 141 -16.47 -7.93 5.00
C GLN A 141 -15.79 -8.53 6.24
N LEU A 142 -14.50 -8.22 6.47
CA LEU A 142 -13.79 -8.58 7.69
C LEU A 142 -14.49 -8.01 8.92
N ALA A 143 -14.87 -6.73 8.92
CA ALA A 143 -15.59 -6.10 10.02
C ALA A 143 -16.92 -6.81 10.31
N LYS A 144 -17.71 -7.11 9.27
CA LYS A 144 -18.96 -7.89 9.43
C LYS A 144 -18.72 -9.29 10.01
N SER A 145 -17.64 -9.95 9.61
CA SER A 145 -17.28 -11.26 10.15
C SER A 145 -16.85 -11.18 11.62
N LEU A 146 -16.08 -10.16 12.00
CA LEU A 146 -15.67 -9.93 13.39
C LEU A 146 -16.88 -9.67 14.30
N GLN A 147 -17.90 -8.94 13.84
CA GLN A 147 -19.13 -8.69 14.60
C GLN A 147 -19.85 -9.99 15.00
N GLN A 148 -19.76 -11.06 14.20
CA GLN A 148 -20.35 -12.35 14.53
C GLN A 148 -19.69 -13.03 15.75
N PHE A 149 -18.45 -12.63 16.08
CA PHE A 149 -17.69 -13.14 17.23
C PHE A 149 -17.70 -12.18 18.43
N SER A 150 -18.45 -11.08 18.36
CA SER A 150 -18.53 -10.05 19.41
C SER A 150 -19.00 -10.58 20.76
N THR A 151 -19.87 -11.58 20.76
CA THR A 151 -20.35 -12.25 22.00
C THR A 151 -19.25 -13.02 22.74
N ALA A 152 -18.21 -13.44 22.02
CA ALA A 152 -17.07 -14.15 22.60
C ALA A 152 -16.02 -13.19 23.19
N ASN A 153 -15.88 -12.00 22.60
CA ASN A 153 -14.91 -10.99 23.06
C ASN A 153 -15.33 -9.60 22.54
N GLU A 154 -15.40 -8.63 23.45
CA GLU A 154 -15.78 -7.24 23.16
C GLU A 154 -14.79 -6.53 22.22
N ASP A 155 -13.52 -6.90 22.24
CA ASP A 155 -12.51 -6.32 21.34
C ASP A 155 -12.87 -6.50 19.86
N PHE A 156 -13.52 -7.64 19.50
CA PHE A 156 -13.91 -7.87 18.10
C PHE A 156 -15.00 -6.90 17.66
N GLN A 157 -15.93 -6.56 18.57
CA GLN A 157 -16.91 -5.52 18.30
C GLN A 157 -16.24 -4.17 18.15
N GLN A 158 -15.33 -3.80 19.06
CA GLN A 158 -14.63 -2.53 19.00
C GLN A 158 -13.76 -2.39 17.74
N ILE A 159 -13.07 -3.46 17.32
CA ILE A 159 -12.30 -3.47 16.06
C ILE A 159 -13.23 -3.29 14.87
N ALA A 160 -14.34 -4.02 14.82
CA ALA A 160 -15.30 -3.93 13.73
C ALA A 160 -15.94 -2.53 13.62
N ASP A 161 -16.31 -1.94 14.74
CA ASP A 161 -16.87 -0.59 14.80
C ASP A 161 -15.82 0.45 14.35
N GLY A 162 -14.58 0.31 14.80
CA GLY A 162 -13.49 1.17 14.38
C GLY A 162 -13.21 1.09 12.87
N ILE A 163 -13.24 -0.12 12.29
CA ILE A 163 -13.09 -0.31 10.84
C ILE A 163 -14.25 0.39 10.10
N ASN A 164 -15.50 0.15 10.50
CA ASN A 164 -16.67 0.72 9.84
C ASN A 164 -16.68 2.25 9.93
N ASN A 165 -16.41 2.81 11.11
CA ASN A 165 -16.33 4.25 11.33
C ASN A 165 -15.20 4.89 10.52
N GLY A 166 -14.04 4.24 10.47
CA GLY A 166 -12.90 4.68 9.68
C GLY A 166 -13.19 4.70 8.18
N ILE A 167 -13.91 3.71 7.67
CA ILE A 167 -14.34 3.67 6.27
C ILE A 167 -15.36 4.79 5.98
N ILE A 168 -16.33 5.04 6.86
CA ILE A 168 -17.31 6.13 6.71
C ILE A 168 -16.59 7.49 6.71
N SER A 169 -15.68 7.71 7.64
CA SER A 169 -14.87 8.92 7.73
C SER A 169 -14.02 9.12 6.47
N TRP A 170 -13.39 8.05 5.96
CA TRP A 170 -12.65 8.08 4.70
C TRP A 170 -13.52 8.43 3.51
N GLN A 171 -14.71 7.83 3.36
CA GLN A 171 -15.61 8.11 2.24
C GLN A 171 -16.00 9.59 2.16
N ARG A 172 -16.16 10.26 3.30
CA ARG A 172 -16.41 11.72 3.36
C ARG A 172 -15.20 12.52 2.92
N ILE A 173 -14.01 12.16 3.40
CA ILE A 173 -12.75 12.80 3.01
C ILE A 173 -12.49 12.60 1.51
N GLN A 174 -12.69 11.39 0.99
CA GLN A 174 -12.41 11.05 -0.40
C GLN A 174 -13.16 11.94 -1.39
N ALA A 175 -14.40 12.29 -1.10
CA ALA A 175 -15.19 13.19 -1.93
C ALA A 175 -14.60 14.62 -2.03
N ASN A 176 -13.79 15.01 -1.06
CA ASN A 176 -13.21 16.36 -0.92
C ASN A 176 -11.69 16.32 -0.74
N LEU A 177 -11.04 15.23 -1.15
CA LEU A 177 -9.64 14.93 -0.84
C LEU A 177 -8.67 16.05 -1.21
N LEU A 178 -8.96 16.79 -2.27
CA LEU A 178 -8.05 17.74 -2.88
C LEU A 178 -8.58 19.17 -2.91
N ASN A 179 -9.71 19.45 -2.30
CA ASN A 179 -10.31 20.80 -2.33
C ASN A 179 -9.31 21.85 -1.84
N TRP A 180 -8.53 21.54 -0.81
CA TRP A 180 -7.47 22.40 -0.28
C TRP A 180 -6.38 22.76 -1.29
N MET A 181 -6.09 21.90 -2.27
CA MET A 181 -5.05 22.18 -3.29
C MET A 181 -5.45 23.27 -4.27
N TYR A 182 -6.75 23.43 -4.52
CA TYR A 182 -7.27 24.47 -5.42
C TYR A 182 -7.38 25.84 -4.74
N GLU A 183 -7.34 25.87 -3.41
CA GLU A 183 -7.43 27.08 -2.60
C GLU A 183 -6.05 27.68 -2.28
N GLN A 184 -4.97 26.91 -2.44
CA GLN A 184 -3.60 27.36 -2.15
C GLN A 184 -2.93 27.98 -3.38
N LYS A 185 -2.60 29.28 -3.30
CA LYS A 185 -1.93 29.99 -4.40
C LYS A 185 -0.40 29.81 -4.45
N ASN A 186 0.28 29.41 -3.37
CA ASN A 186 1.74 29.57 -3.26
C ASN A 186 2.52 28.40 -2.63
N SER A 187 1.93 27.26 -2.25
CA SER A 187 2.67 26.14 -1.70
C SER A 187 2.12 24.79 -2.15
N LEU A 188 3.04 23.89 -2.54
CA LEU A 188 2.74 22.52 -2.88
C LEU A 188 3.02 21.62 -1.65
N GLY A 189 2.05 20.76 -1.27
CA GLY A 189 2.20 19.77 -0.22
C GLY A 189 1.73 20.20 1.16
N PHE A 190 2.16 19.48 2.20
CA PHE A 190 1.70 19.63 3.58
C PHE A 190 2.30 20.83 4.33
N GLY A 191 3.28 21.52 3.75
CA GLY A 191 4.00 22.65 4.33
C GLY A 191 3.37 24.02 4.00
N GLY A 192 2.05 24.11 3.94
CA GLY A 192 1.32 25.38 3.71
C GLY A 192 1.49 26.37 4.86
N VAL A 193 1.24 27.65 4.57
CA VAL A 193 1.20 28.72 5.57
C VAL A 193 0.20 28.34 6.69
N PRO A 194 0.56 28.52 7.97
CA PRO A 194 -0.37 28.30 9.08
C PRO A 194 -1.67 29.07 8.88
N GLY A 195 -2.81 28.42 9.07
CA GLY A 195 -4.10 29.09 9.07
C GLY A 195 -5.20 28.39 8.28
N GLU A 196 -6.11 29.15 7.71
CA GLU A 196 -7.44 28.72 7.24
C GLU A 196 -7.45 27.66 6.13
N ASN A 197 -6.35 27.46 5.38
CA ASN A 197 -6.32 26.65 4.15
C ASN A 197 -5.35 25.46 4.21
N SER A 198 -5.06 24.89 5.38
CA SER A 198 -4.28 23.64 5.45
C SER A 198 -5.15 22.43 5.10
N PRO A 199 -4.57 21.34 4.55
CA PRO A 199 -5.32 20.10 4.32
C PRO A 199 -5.95 19.57 5.62
N TRP A 200 -5.25 19.71 6.73
CA TRP A 200 -5.71 19.29 8.06
C TRP A 200 -6.98 20.04 8.49
N THR A 201 -7.04 21.36 8.28
CA THR A 201 -8.24 22.17 8.55
C THR A 201 -9.43 21.72 7.71
N SER A 202 -9.21 21.45 6.43
CA SER A 202 -10.27 21.00 5.53
C SER A 202 -10.81 19.63 5.95
N TRP A 203 -9.94 18.68 6.29
CA TRP A 203 -10.35 17.35 6.72
C TRP A 203 -11.00 17.35 8.10
N ALA A 204 -10.53 18.18 9.03
CA ALA A 204 -11.16 18.34 10.35
C ALA A 204 -12.63 18.80 10.26
N LYS A 205 -12.98 19.62 9.26
CA LYS A 205 -14.36 20.09 9.02
C LYS A 205 -15.26 19.01 8.43
N ILE A 206 -14.69 18.03 7.73
CA ILE A 206 -15.44 17.00 6.98
C ILE A 206 -15.74 15.77 7.84
N VAL A 207 -14.80 15.42 8.73
CA VAL A 207 -14.92 14.26 9.60
C VAL A 207 -15.81 14.59 10.79
N ASN A 208 -16.79 13.71 11.07
CA ASN A 208 -17.73 13.92 12.17
C ASN A 208 -17.38 13.14 13.44
N SER A 209 -16.41 12.22 13.37
CA SER A 209 -15.97 11.45 14.51
C SER A 209 -14.99 12.22 15.37
N GLU A 210 -15.17 12.15 16.68
CA GLU A 210 -14.46 12.97 17.67
C GLU A 210 -12.94 12.86 17.58
N ILE A 211 -12.42 11.63 17.56
CA ILE A 211 -10.95 11.40 17.60
C ILE A 211 -10.26 11.78 16.29
N PRO A 212 -10.71 11.36 15.09
CA PRO A 212 -10.15 11.86 13.84
C PRO A 212 -10.26 13.37 13.68
N GLN A 213 -11.37 13.97 14.11
CA GLN A 213 -11.56 15.43 14.08
C GLN A 213 -10.56 16.14 14.99
N ALA A 214 -10.40 15.70 16.24
CA ALA A 214 -9.44 16.25 17.19
C ALA A 214 -8.00 16.10 16.69
N PHE A 215 -7.68 14.96 16.06
CA PHE A 215 -6.37 14.74 15.47
C PHE A 215 -6.07 15.71 14.34
N PHE A 216 -6.97 15.85 13.37
CA PHE A 216 -6.78 16.79 12.26
C PHE A 216 -6.77 18.26 12.74
N HIS A 217 -7.57 18.60 13.75
CA HIS A 217 -7.54 19.92 14.37
C HIS A 217 -6.18 20.20 15.04
N THR A 218 -5.61 19.22 15.75
CA THR A 218 -4.27 19.34 16.35
C THR A 218 -3.22 19.69 15.28
N LEU A 219 -3.21 18.96 14.16
CA LEU A 219 -2.28 19.25 13.07
C LEU A 219 -2.57 20.58 12.36
N ALA A 220 -3.84 21.01 12.31
CA ALA A 220 -4.25 22.27 11.70
C ALA A 220 -3.74 23.51 12.48
N VAL A 221 -3.57 23.39 13.79
CA VAL A 221 -3.00 24.43 14.67
C VAL A 221 -1.50 24.24 14.90
N GLU A 222 -0.82 23.51 14.01
CA GLU A 222 0.64 23.26 14.03
C GLU A 222 1.16 22.51 15.26
N GLN A 223 0.29 21.85 15.99
CA GLN A 223 0.70 20.91 17.02
C GLN A 223 1.05 19.56 16.38
N SER A 224 1.96 18.83 17.06
CA SER A 224 2.44 17.55 16.55
C SER A 224 1.49 16.39 16.87
N ALA A 225 1.59 15.28 16.12
CA ALA A 225 0.90 14.05 16.47
C ALA A 225 1.40 13.47 17.81
N LEU A 226 2.62 13.81 18.24
CA LEU A 226 3.14 13.51 19.59
C LEU A 226 2.30 14.20 20.66
N GLU A 227 2.05 15.51 20.51
CA GLU A 227 1.23 16.28 21.47
C GLU A 227 -0.21 15.80 21.51
N PHE A 228 -0.78 15.41 20.36
CA PHE A 228 -2.09 14.77 20.31
C PHE A 228 -2.09 13.49 21.15
N ALA A 229 -1.15 12.57 20.92
CA ALA A 229 -1.09 11.31 21.63
C ALA A 229 -0.89 11.50 23.15
N GLN A 230 -0.06 12.46 23.56
CA GLN A 230 0.17 12.78 24.97
C GLN A 230 -1.06 13.36 25.69
N LYS A 231 -1.93 14.06 24.96
CA LYS A 231 -3.20 14.62 25.49
C LYS A 231 -4.30 13.56 25.60
N GLN A 232 -4.23 12.48 24.81
CA GLN A 232 -5.21 11.41 24.81
C GLN A 232 -4.94 10.39 25.91
N GLN A 233 -5.41 10.66 27.13
CA GLN A 233 -5.17 9.79 28.29
C GLN A 233 -5.88 8.43 28.18
N GLN A 234 -7.04 8.38 27.51
CA GLN A 234 -7.82 7.16 27.32
C GLN A 234 -8.45 7.16 25.92
N ILE A 235 -7.76 6.56 24.95
CA ILE A 235 -8.34 6.28 23.63
C ILE A 235 -8.89 4.84 23.63
N SER A 236 -10.14 4.65 23.23
CA SER A 236 -10.73 3.32 23.09
C SER A 236 -10.12 2.56 21.91
N LEU A 237 -10.22 1.22 21.94
CA LEU A 237 -9.75 0.39 20.82
C LEU A 237 -10.47 0.74 19.52
N SER A 238 -11.79 0.98 19.57
CA SER A 238 -12.57 1.40 18.41
C SER A 238 -12.08 2.73 17.83
N ASN A 239 -11.84 3.72 18.68
CA ASN A 239 -11.34 5.04 18.25
C ASN A 239 -9.93 4.98 17.68
N TRP A 240 -9.04 4.14 18.25
CA TRP A 240 -7.71 3.91 17.70
C TRP A 240 -7.76 3.26 16.32
N VAL A 241 -8.59 2.21 16.16
CA VAL A 241 -8.78 1.54 14.88
C VAL A 241 -9.38 2.48 13.84
N GLU A 242 -10.38 3.28 14.22
CA GLU A 242 -10.97 4.30 13.34
C GLU A 242 -9.92 5.29 12.83
N LEU A 243 -9.17 5.93 13.74
CA LEU A 243 -8.11 6.88 13.37
C LEU A 243 -7.09 6.24 12.45
N THR A 244 -6.68 5.00 12.76
CA THR A 244 -5.70 4.27 11.98
C THR A 244 -6.18 3.98 10.57
N ILE A 245 -7.41 3.51 10.41
CA ILE A 245 -8.02 3.23 9.09
C ILE A 245 -8.13 4.52 8.28
N VAL A 246 -8.61 5.60 8.88
CA VAL A 246 -8.70 6.92 8.21
C VAL A 246 -7.34 7.36 7.69
N LEU A 247 -6.30 7.33 8.53
CA LEU A 247 -4.96 7.80 8.14
C LEU A 247 -4.32 6.91 7.07
N GLN A 248 -4.47 5.58 7.15
CA GLN A 248 -3.96 4.67 6.12
C GLN A 248 -4.66 4.89 4.77
N LEU A 249 -5.99 5.00 4.77
CA LEU A 249 -6.76 5.22 3.54
C LEU A 249 -6.49 6.61 2.94
N LEU A 250 -6.36 7.63 3.78
CA LEU A 250 -6.00 8.97 3.38
C LEU A 250 -4.62 9.01 2.71
N GLN A 251 -3.62 8.42 3.33
CA GLN A 251 -2.25 8.34 2.78
C GLN A 251 -2.25 7.62 1.42
N ARG A 252 -2.90 6.46 1.33
CA ARG A 252 -2.98 5.68 0.09
C ARG A 252 -3.77 6.42 -1.00
N GLY A 253 -4.87 7.06 -0.64
CA GLY A 253 -5.68 7.85 -1.56
C GLY A 253 -4.90 8.99 -2.17
N LEU A 254 -4.13 9.74 -1.36
CA LEU A 254 -3.25 10.81 -1.83
C LEU A 254 -2.16 10.29 -2.77
N ILE A 255 -1.45 9.22 -2.38
CA ILE A 255 -0.41 8.61 -3.22
C ILE A 255 -0.98 8.13 -4.55
N ASN A 256 -2.09 7.40 -4.53
CA ASN A 256 -2.73 6.91 -5.76
C ASN A 256 -3.12 8.06 -6.68
N TRP A 257 -3.62 9.16 -6.11
CA TRP A 257 -3.99 10.32 -6.90
C TRP A 257 -2.76 11.01 -7.49
N PHE A 258 -1.69 11.22 -6.71
CA PHE A 258 -0.47 11.85 -7.19
C PHE A 258 0.28 11.01 -8.22
N ASP A 259 0.28 9.69 -8.06
CA ASP A 259 0.95 8.77 -8.98
C ASP A 259 0.16 8.58 -10.30
N SER A 260 -1.19 8.64 -10.28
CA SER A 260 -2.02 8.27 -11.43
C SER A 260 -2.56 9.49 -12.21
N TYR A 261 -3.16 10.45 -11.54
CA TYR A 261 -3.93 11.55 -12.16
C TYR A 261 -3.35 12.94 -11.93
N GLY A 262 -2.77 13.17 -10.76
CA GLY A 262 -2.20 14.46 -10.39
C GLY A 262 -1.04 14.84 -11.28
N ALA A 263 -0.28 13.85 -11.73
CA ALA A 263 0.79 14.05 -12.68
C ALA A 263 0.30 14.66 -14.01
N LEU A 264 -0.79 14.18 -14.58
CA LEU A 264 -1.24 14.60 -15.93
C LEU A 264 -1.84 16.01 -15.96
N ARG A 265 -2.71 16.39 -15.02
CA ARG A 265 -3.32 17.72 -14.96
C ARG A 265 -2.40 18.80 -14.42
N TYR A 266 -1.58 18.48 -13.43
CA TYR A 266 -0.56 19.39 -12.89
C TYR A 266 0.66 19.54 -13.79
N GLN A 267 1.04 18.50 -14.52
CA GLN A 267 2.11 18.56 -15.54
C GLN A 267 1.80 19.56 -16.63
N GLN A 268 0.53 19.70 -17.01
CA GLN A 268 0.12 20.70 -18.02
C GLN A 268 0.10 22.15 -17.52
N ALA A 269 0.00 22.33 -16.18
CA ALA A 269 -0.21 23.67 -15.61
C ALA A 269 1.01 24.26 -14.88
N TYR A 270 1.87 23.45 -14.23
CA TYR A 270 2.84 24.00 -13.28
C TYR A 270 4.27 23.37 -13.24
N ASP A 271 4.47 22.08 -13.41
CA ASP A 271 5.81 21.43 -13.45
C ASP A 271 5.70 19.90 -13.64
N ILE A 272 6.45 19.37 -14.58
CA ILE A 272 6.49 17.93 -14.95
C ILE A 272 6.89 17.01 -13.79
N LYS A 273 7.45 17.52 -12.69
CA LYS A 273 7.93 16.75 -11.54
C LYS A 273 7.09 16.88 -10.27
N ALA A 274 5.92 17.52 -10.31
CA ALA A 274 5.12 17.80 -9.13
C ALA A 274 4.55 16.51 -8.48
N GLY A 275 4.08 15.55 -9.28
CA GLY A 275 3.49 14.30 -8.76
C GLY A 275 4.44 13.51 -7.85
N PRO A 276 5.65 13.12 -8.31
CA PRO A 276 6.62 12.43 -7.46
C PRO A 276 7.02 13.22 -6.21
N LYS A 277 7.12 14.55 -6.29
CA LYS A 277 7.41 15.41 -5.12
C LYS A 277 6.31 15.32 -4.07
N LEU A 278 5.04 15.41 -4.49
CA LEU A 278 3.88 15.30 -3.61
C LEU A 278 3.76 13.89 -2.99
N SER A 279 4.01 12.85 -3.77
CA SER A 279 4.06 11.47 -3.26
C SER A 279 5.16 11.29 -2.21
N ILE A 280 6.37 11.78 -2.45
CA ILE A 280 7.48 11.75 -1.48
C ILE A 280 7.10 12.50 -0.20
N SER A 281 6.57 13.73 -0.33
CA SER A 281 6.10 14.52 0.82
C SER A 281 5.04 13.76 1.62
N THR A 282 4.09 13.13 0.94
CA THR A 282 3.05 12.33 1.60
C THR A 282 3.63 11.16 2.38
N PHE A 283 4.52 10.36 1.77
CA PHE A 283 5.17 9.24 2.46
C PHE A 283 5.89 9.69 3.73
N LEU A 284 6.66 10.76 3.64
CA LEU A 284 7.45 11.26 4.75
C LEU A 284 6.57 11.88 5.85
N THR A 285 5.58 12.68 5.49
CA THR A 285 4.64 13.28 6.46
C THR A 285 3.91 12.21 7.26
N PHE A 286 3.38 11.18 6.59
CA PHE A 286 2.68 10.10 7.30
C PHE A 286 3.63 9.21 8.10
N ALA A 287 4.85 8.94 7.62
CA ALA A 287 5.85 8.24 8.41
C ALA A 287 6.21 8.98 9.71
N VAL A 288 6.34 10.30 9.64
CA VAL A 288 6.57 11.17 10.80
C VAL A 288 5.37 11.15 11.76
N ILE A 289 4.15 11.31 11.25
CA ILE A 289 2.93 11.22 12.06
C ILE A 289 2.91 9.91 12.85
N TRP A 290 3.13 8.77 12.20
CA TRP A 290 3.13 7.48 12.86
C TRP A 290 4.27 7.31 13.86
N SER A 291 5.46 7.84 13.57
CA SER A 291 6.58 7.85 14.52
C SER A 291 6.26 8.68 15.77
N GLN A 292 5.65 9.84 15.60
CA GLN A 292 5.23 10.71 16.70
C GLN A 292 4.11 10.08 17.55
N LEU A 293 3.13 9.42 16.91
CA LEU A 293 2.10 8.65 17.62
C LEU A 293 2.72 7.50 18.42
N ALA A 294 3.67 6.76 17.83
CA ALA A 294 4.38 5.69 18.51
C ALA A 294 5.10 6.21 19.77
N SER A 295 5.83 7.31 19.65
CA SER A 295 6.54 7.93 20.78
C SER A 295 5.57 8.48 21.83
N GLY A 296 4.46 9.07 21.41
CA GLY A 296 3.46 9.65 22.33
C GLY A 296 2.72 8.60 23.16
N PHE A 297 2.43 7.43 22.59
CA PHE A 297 1.75 6.33 23.28
C PHE A 297 2.70 5.38 24.03
N GLN A 298 4.01 5.52 23.91
CA GLN A 298 4.99 4.57 24.44
C GLN A 298 4.80 4.27 25.94
N ASN A 299 4.48 5.28 26.73
CA ASN A 299 4.31 5.16 28.19
C ASN A 299 2.86 4.98 28.65
N GLN A 300 1.89 5.19 27.77
CA GLN A 300 0.46 5.19 28.13
C GLN A 300 -0.28 3.98 27.57
N ALA A 301 0.03 3.56 26.34
CA ALA A 301 -0.64 2.49 25.64
C ALA A 301 0.34 1.79 24.68
N ILE A 302 1.17 0.91 25.23
CA ILE A 302 2.24 0.24 24.47
C ILE A 302 1.70 -0.50 23.22
N ILE A 303 0.48 -1.01 23.27
CA ILE A 303 -0.17 -1.70 22.13
C ILE A 303 -0.35 -0.71 20.97
N TYR A 304 -0.76 0.54 21.25
CA TYR A 304 -0.92 1.57 20.22
C TYR A 304 0.42 2.09 19.72
N SER A 305 1.42 2.19 20.59
CA SER A 305 2.80 2.52 20.19
C SER A 305 3.36 1.47 19.23
N ASN A 306 3.24 0.19 19.53
CA ASN A 306 3.67 -0.91 18.65
C ASN A 306 2.92 -0.90 17.32
N SER A 307 1.61 -0.69 17.37
CA SER A 307 0.73 -0.54 16.20
C SER A 307 1.19 0.60 15.29
N ALA A 308 1.45 1.78 15.85
CA ALA A 308 1.93 2.94 15.10
C ALA A 308 3.32 2.69 14.47
N THR A 309 4.24 2.06 15.21
CA THR A 309 5.56 1.65 14.71
C THR A 309 5.46 0.70 13.53
N GLN A 310 4.58 -0.31 13.63
CA GLN A 310 4.35 -1.28 12.54
C GLN A 310 3.87 -0.57 11.27
N ILE A 311 2.89 0.32 11.39
CA ILE A 311 2.34 1.03 10.23
C ILE A 311 3.37 1.98 9.62
N MET A 312 4.16 2.67 10.45
CA MET A 312 5.27 3.50 9.97
C MET A 312 6.25 2.67 9.13
N LEU A 313 6.66 1.49 9.61
CA LEU A 313 7.57 0.61 8.86
C LEU A 313 6.95 0.10 7.55
N GLN A 314 5.65 -0.19 7.53
CA GLN A 314 4.93 -0.56 6.31
C GLN A 314 4.95 0.58 5.27
N ILE A 315 4.71 1.81 5.70
CA ILE A 315 4.76 3.01 4.85
C ILE A 315 6.16 3.22 4.29
N LEU A 316 7.19 3.15 5.13
CA LEU A 316 8.58 3.31 4.70
C LEU A 316 9.02 2.21 3.73
N ARG A 317 8.60 0.97 3.95
CA ARG A 317 8.86 -0.14 3.05
C ARG A 317 8.20 0.09 1.68
N THR A 318 6.93 0.49 1.65
CA THR A 318 6.24 0.85 0.41
C THR A 318 6.94 2.01 -0.31
N PHE A 319 7.38 3.01 0.43
CA PHE A 319 8.12 4.15 -0.12
C PHE A 319 9.45 3.74 -0.75
N ALA A 320 10.22 2.92 -0.05
CA ALA A 320 11.54 2.46 -0.51
C ALA A 320 11.47 1.63 -1.81
N GLN A 321 10.31 1.04 -2.13
CA GLN A 321 10.07 0.30 -3.37
C GLN A 321 9.70 1.20 -4.56
N ARG A 322 9.42 2.49 -4.33
CA ARG A 322 9.01 3.40 -5.41
C ARG A 322 10.18 3.77 -6.33
N PRO A 323 9.95 3.85 -7.65
CA PRO A 323 11.00 4.20 -8.61
C PRO A 323 11.55 5.62 -8.42
N TYR A 324 10.76 6.51 -7.81
CA TYR A 324 11.16 7.89 -7.50
C TYR A 324 11.76 8.04 -6.08
N PHE A 325 12.10 6.94 -5.40
CA PHE A 325 12.74 7.01 -4.08
C PHE A 325 14.07 7.80 -4.17
N PRO A 326 14.26 8.83 -3.31
CA PRO A 326 15.33 9.82 -3.50
C PRO A 326 16.69 9.37 -2.93
N LEU A 327 17.30 8.33 -3.49
CA LEU A 327 18.60 7.80 -3.04
C LEU A 327 19.73 8.84 -2.98
N TYR A 328 19.68 9.84 -3.87
CA TYR A 328 20.68 10.92 -3.92
C TYR A 328 20.23 12.20 -3.20
N GLY A 329 19.09 12.20 -2.55
CA GLY A 329 18.61 13.29 -1.72
C GLY A 329 18.21 14.58 -2.44
N GLY A 330 18.37 14.68 -3.76
CA GLY A 330 18.16 15.92 -4.52
C GLY A 330 16.76 16.51 -4.42
N ILE A 331 15.73 15.67 -4.38
CA ILE A 331 14.33 16.10 -4.20
C ILE A 331 14.07 16.50 -2.75
N PHE A 332 14.80 15.92 -1.79
CA PHE A 332 14.65 16.19 -0.37
C PHE A 332 15.05 17.62 0.01
N ALA A 333 16.05 18.19 -0.67
CA ALA A 333 16.45 19.57 -0.47
C ALA A 333 15.36 20.58 -0.87
N SER A 334 14.45 20.22 -1.78
CA SER A 334 13.34 21.07 -2.19
C SER A 334 12.15 21.07 -1.20
N PHE A 335 12.09 20.09 -0.29
CA PHE A 335 11.14 20.05 0.84
C PHE A 335 11.76 20.65 2.10
N SER A 336 12.52 21.70 1.99
CA SER A 336 13.43 22.29 2.96
C SER A 336 12.77 22.97 4.17
N GLY A 337 11.65 22.49 4.64
CA GLY A 337 11.21 22.81 6.00
C GLY A 337 12.15 22.14 7.01
N SER A 338 12.66 22.90 7.98
CA SER A 338 13.36 22.36 9.16
C SER A 338 12.62 21.21 9.82
N TYR A 339 11.30 21.26 9.79
CA TYR A 339 10.35 20.27 10.31
C TYR A 339 10.57 18.85 9.77
N LEU A 340 10.74 18.67 8.45
CA LEU A 340 10.95 17.32 7.88
C LEU A 340 12.32 16.75 8.19
N ARG A 341 13.35 17.59 8.32
CA ARG A 341 14.70 17.16 8.70
C ARG A 341 14.78 16.71 10.16
N ASP A 342 14.15 17.47 11.04
CA ASP A 342 14.11 17.14 12.48
C ASP A 342 13.22 15.91 12.72
N ALA A 343 12.16 15.75 11.95
CA ALA A 343 11.26 14.64 12.05
C ALA A 343 11.87 13.28 11.62
N LEU A 344 12.84 13.27 10.70
CA LEU A 344 13.57 12.05 10.34
C LEU A 344 14.40 11.49 11.50
N ASP A 345 14.77 12.30 12.49
CA ASP A 345 15.44 11.81 13.69
C ASP A 345 14.56 10.87 14.51
N TYR A 346 13.25 11.01 14.45
CA TYR A 346 12.29 10.08 15.09
C TYR A 346 12.26 8.69 14.43
N LEU A 347 12.75 8.55 13.21
CA LEU A 347 12.74 7.28 12.47
C LEU A 347 13.93 6.37 12.84
N ASP A 348 14.96 6.90 13.44
CA ASP A 348 16.21 6.17 13.73
C ASP A 348 15.98 4.97 14.65
N ALA A 349 15.36 5.18 15.80
CA ALA A 349 15.15 4.14 16.80
C ALA A 349 14.30 2.95 16.29
N PRO A 350 13.16 3.15 15.61
CA PRO A 350 12.39 2.06 15.04
C PRO A 350 13.13 1.30 13.91
N LEU A 351 13.93 1.99 13.11
CA LEU A 351 14.69 1.37 12.03
C LEU A 351 15.86 0.53 12.54
N SER A 352 16.45 0.89 13.68
CA SER A 352 17.55 0.12 14.27
C SER A 352 17.13 -1.29 14.67
N SER A 353 15.87 -1.47 15.08
CA SER A 353 15.29 -2.77 15.45
C SER A 353 14.77 -3.60 14.27
N ALA A 354 14.61 -3.01 13.06
CA ALA A 354 14.10 -3.71 11.89
C ALA A 354 15.14 -4.66 11.30
N ALA A 355 14.69 -5.79 10.70
CA ALA A 355 15.56 -6.70 9.98
C ALA A 355 16.27 -6.00 8.81
N GLY A 356 17.49 -6.42 8.51
CA GLY A 356 18.27 -5.89 7.39
C GLY A 356 17.65 -6.27 6.04
N THR A 357 16.96 -5.35 5.38
CA THR A 357 16.34 -5.50 4.08
C THR A 357 16.80 -4.42 3.12
N GLN A 358 16.57 -4.61 1.82
CA GLN A 358 16.85 -3.60 0.80
C GLN A 358 16.17 -2.26 1.15
N GLU A 359 14.94 -2.32 1.59
CA GLU A 359 14.15 -1.15 1.98
C GLU A 359 14.79 -0.40 3.15
N LYS A 360 15.29 -1.13 4.15
CA LYS A 360 16.01 -0.54 5.28
C LYS A 360 17.26 0.21 4.81
N ALA A 361 18.06 -0.39 3.92
CA ALA A 361 19.24 0.27 3.37
C ALA A 361 18.89 1.60 2.69
N ARG A 362 17.82 1.63 1.90
CA ARG A 362 17.37 2.85 1.22
C ARG A 362 16.90 3.93 2.19
N ILE A 363 16.17 3.57 3.25
CA ILE A 363 15.76 4.53 4.28
C ILE A 363 16.95 5.06 5.07
N LEU A 364 17.90 4.21 5.46
CA LEU A 364 19.13 4.63 6.13
C LEU A 364 19.96 5.58 5.24
N THR A 365 19.98 5.38 3.92
CA THR A 365 20.60 6.31 2.95
C THR A 365 19.98 7.70 3.06
N LEU A 366 18.65 7.77 3.16
CA LEU A 366 17.92 9.03 3.29
C LEU A 366 18.23 9.74 4.62
N LEU A 367 18.27 8.97 5.73
CA LEU A 367 18.65 9.48 7.06
C LEU A 367 20.08 10.02 7.04
N GLY A 368 21.04 9.26 6.50
CA GLY A 368 22.43 9.70 6.36
C GLY A 368 22.57 10.99 5.58
N TYR A 369 21.81 11.13 4.48
CA TYR A 369 21.78 12.37 3.71
C TYR A 369 21.25 13.56 4.55
N SER A 370 20.17 13.35 5.32
CA SER A 370 19.61 14.37 6.20
C SER A 370 20.61 14.81 7.27
N GLN A 371 21.27 13.86 7.97
CA GLN A 371 22.27 14.16 9.01
C GLN A 371 23.46 14.95 8.45
N ARG A 372 23.91 14.64 7.24
CA ARG A 372 24.94 15.44 6.57
C ARG A 372 24.49 16.88 6.36
N GLY A 373 23.25 17.09 5.92
CA GLY A 373 22.67 18.42 5.72
C GLY A 373 22.60 19.25 7.00
N LEU A 374 22.49 18.60 8.17
CA LEU A 374 22.52 19.19 9.50
C LEU A 374 23.93 19.37 10.07
N GLY A 375 24.99 19.00 9.33
CA GLY A 375 26.37 19.05 9.80
C GLY A 375 26.75 17.94 10.79
N LYS A 376 25.86 16.98 11.06
CA LYS A 376 26.10 15.82 11.96
C LYS A 376 26.84 14.72 11.18
N TYR A 377 28.09 14.97 10.80
CA TYR A 377 28.84 14.13 9.88
C TYR A 377 29.09 12.71 10.36
N ASP A 378 29.42 12.53 11.64
CA ASP A 378 29.70 11.19 12.20
C ASP A 378 28.44 10.31 12.13
N ARG A 379 27.28 10.86 12.48
CA ARG A 379 26.02 10.17 12.38
C ARG A 379 25.63 9.87 10.93
N SER A 380 25.92 10.79 10.00
CA SER A 380 25.75 10.58 8.57
C SER A 380 26.61 9.41 8.06
N LEU A 381 27.87 9.35 8.47
CA LEU A 381 28.78 8.25 8.10
C LEU A 381 28.28 6.91 8.63
N ASP A 382 27.81 6.86 9.87
CA ASP A 382 27.27 5.63 10.48
C ASP A 382 26.06 5.11 9.68
N PHE A 383 25.08 5.96 9.39
CA PHE A 383 23.93 5.56 8.59
C PHE A 383 24.33 5.08 7.18
N HIS A 384 25.24 5.78 6.49
CA HIS A 384 25.66 5.37 5.16
C HIS A 384 26.48 4.08 5.17
N GLN A 385 27.28 3.82 6.21
CA GLN A 385 28.01 2.56 6.36
C GLN A 385 27.07 1.38 6.58
N GLN A 386 26.09 1.51 7.50
CA GLN A 386 25.06 0.50 7.71
C GLN A 386 24.25 0.24 6.43
N ALA A 387 23.83 1.30 5.73
CA ALA A 387 23.11 1.19 4.48
C ALA A 387 23.93 0.46 3.41
N LEU A 388 25.23 0.77 3.30
CA LEU A 388 26.14 0.13 2.36
C LEU A 388 26.28 -1.38 2.62
N GLU A 389 26.43 -1.77 3.90
CA GLU A 389 26.52 -3.19 4.29
C GLU A 389 25.26 -3.97 3.94
N ILE A 390 24.10 -3.39 4.24
CA ILE A 390 22.80 -4.02 3.93
C ILE A 390 22.57 -4.08 2.42
N ALA A 391 22.86 -2.98 1.68
CA ALA A 391 22.71 -2.92 0.24
C ALA A 391 23.56 -3.98 -0.47
N ARG A 392 24.79 -4.21 -0.02
CA ARG A 392 25.66 -5.27 -0.54
C ARG A 392 25.09 -6.66 -0.30
N LYS A 393 24.60 -6.95 0.91
CA LYS A 393 23.97 -8.22 1.25
C LYS A 393 22.66 -8.46 0.47
N ALA A 394 21.94 -7.39 0.15
CA ALA A 394 20.69 -7.41 -0.61
C ALA A 394 20.88 -7.31 -2.13
N GLU A 395 22.13 -7.21 -2.60
CA GLU A 395 22.50 -7.01 -4.02
C GLU A 395 21.87 -5.77 -4.69
N ASP A 396 21.49 -4.75 -3.90
CA ASP A 396 20.97 -3.48 -4.40
C ASP A 396 22.14 -2.57 -4.86
N LYS A 397 22.61 -2.79 -6.10
CA LYS A 397 23.72 -2.04 -6.69
C LYS A 397 23.47 -0.53 -6.74
N THR A 398 22.24 -0.12 -6.96
CA THR A 398 21.88 1.31 -7.01
C THR A 398 22.05 1.98 -5.65
N CYS A 399 21.58 1.32 -4.59
CA CYS A 399 21.74 1.78 -3.22
C CYS A 399 23.21 1.72 -2.76
N GLU A 400 23.96 0.68 -3.15
CA GLU A 400 25.40 0.56 -2.89
C GLU A 400 26.16 1.77 -3.46
N ILE A 401 25.99 2.08 -4.75
CA ILE A 401 26.64 3.20 -5.44
C ILE A 401 26.26 4.54 -4.78
N ALA A 402 24.98 4.72 -4.43
CA ALA A 402 24.53 5.94 -3.76
C ALA A 402 25.24 6.14 -2.42
N ASN A 403 25.39 5.10 -1.60
CA ASN A 403 26.05 5.20 -0.30
C ASN A 403 27.56 5.41 -0.41
N LEU A 404 28.24 4.77 -1.35
CA LEU A 404 29.66 5.07 -1.63
C LEU A 404 29.86 6.56 -1.98
N ASN A 405 28.99 7.10 -2.84
CA ASN A 405 29.05 8.52 -3.20
C ASN A 405 28.76 9.42 -1.99
N HIS A 406 27.79 9.08 -1.13
CA HIS A 406 27.49 9.87 0.06
C HIS A 406 28.60 9.81 1.09
N LEU A 407 29.24 8.66 1.30
CA LEU A 407 30.40 8.51 2.19
C LEU A 407 31.55 9.39 1.72
N SER A 408 31.91 9.30 0.42
CA SER A 408 32.91 10.16 -0.17
C SER A 408 32.63 11.65 0.06
N ARG A 409 31.40 12.10 -0.26
CA ARG A 409 31.01 13.51 -0.07
C ARG A 409 31.02 13.93 1.41
N THR A 410 30.67 13.06 2.35
CA THR A 410 30.71 13.36 3.78
C THR A 410 32.14 13.51 4.25
N TYR A 411 33.06 12.64 3.81
CA TYR A 411 34.51 12.79 4.12
C TYR A 411 35.15 14.03 3.50
N VAL A 412 34.68 14.46 2.31
CA VAL A 412 35.14 15.76 1.74
C VAL A 412 34.73 16.92 2.66
N GLN A 413 33.50 16.91 3.18
CA GLN A 413 33.04 17.96 4.12
C GLN A 413 33.76 17.93 5.48
N GLN A 414 34.26 16.77 5.90
CA GLN A 414 35.18 16.64 7.05
C GLN A 414 36.67 16.95 6.70
N GLN A 415 36.95 17.34 5.48
CA GLN A 415 38.32 17.58 4.94
C GLN A 415 39.23 16.33 4.98
N ASN A 416 38.63 15.14 5.09
CA ASN A 416 39.37 13.87 5.05
C ASN A 416 39.44 13.34 3.59
N TYR A 417 40.25 13.96 2.79
CA TYR A 417 40.35 13.70 1.35
C TYR A 417 40.85 12.28 1.03
N SER A 418 41.75 11.74 1.86
CA SER A 418 42.24 10.37 1.70
C SER A 418 41.14 9.34 1.75
N LYS A 419 40.27 9.41 2.77
CA LYS A 419 39.10 8.52 2.86
C LYS A 419 38.07 8.80 1.75
N ALA A 420 37.88 10.06 1.38
CA ALA A 420 36.98 10.45 0.31
C ALA A 420 37.35 9.77 -1.02
N ILE A 421 38.65 9.77 -1.38
CA ILE A 421 39.16 9.13 -2.59
C ILE A 421 38.91 7.63 -2.57
N ASN A 422 39.15 6.94 -1.43
CA ASN A 422 38.96 5.50 -1.30
C ASN A 422 37.48 5.07 -1.56
N TYR A 423 36.51 5.94 -1.23
CA TYR A 423 35.08 5.64 -1.49
C TYR A 423 34.63 6.07 -2.88
N SER A 424 35.45 6.81 -3.63
CA SER A 424 35.14 7.26 -4.99
C SER A 424 35.67 6.32 -6.07
N GLN A 425 36.62 5.46 -5.73
CA GLN A 425 37.22 4.43 -6.60
C GLN A 425 36.36 3.15 -6.60
#